data_5b98f79c937db5eed32e3c0e3348fcf7
#
_entry.id   5b98f79c937db5eed32e3c0e3348fcf7
#
_cell.length_a   1.000
_cell.length_b   1.000
_cell.length_c   1.000
_cell.angle_alpha   90.00
_cell.angle_beta   90.00
_cell.angle_gamma   90.00
#
_symmetry.space_group_name_H-M   'P 1'
#
loop_
_entity.id
_entity.type
_entity.pdbx_description
1 polymer ?
#
loop_
_entity_poly.entity_id
_entity_poly.type
_entity_poly.pdbx_seq_one_letter_code
_entity_poly.pdbx_strand_id
1 'polypeptide(L)'
;EHRAGKDAEGKTGDGVGIMVQISHKFFSKECAKLGIELGGEREYGIGMFFLPQDELKRNQAKKMFEIIVEKEGMNFLGWREVTTNPKVLGSKALEKMPSIMQAFIQKPEDVEKGLDFDRKLYIARRVFEQSIEDTYVVSCSSRTLIYKGMFLVGQLRSFFQDLQSPDYESAIALVHSRFSTNTMPSWERAHPYRFLVHNGEINTIKGNADKMLAREETVESEHLKGEFHKILPVISASGSDSAMLDNTLE
;
A
#
# COMPACT_ATOMS: atom_id res chain seq x y z
N GLU A 1 2.44 22.36 -12.74
CA GLU A 1 2.35 21.55 -14.00
C GLU A 1 3.72 21.42 -14.72
N HIS A 2 4.63 22.41 -14.60
CA HIS A 2 5.91 22.39 -15.34
C HIS A 2 7.02 21.52 -14.74
N ARG A 3 6.79 20.84 -13.62
CA ARG A 3 7.78 19.99 -12.93
C ARG A 3 7.48 18.50 -12.93
N ALA A 4 6.31 18.08 -13.42
CA ALA A 4 6.00 16.67 -13.59
C ALA A 4 6.66 16.15 -14.86
N GLY A 5 7.55 15.17 -14.74
CA GLY A 5 8.13 14.49 -15.90
C GLY A 5 7.04 13.82 -16.72
N LYS A 6 7.15 13.92 -18.04
CA LYS A 6 6.26 13.26 -19.00
C LYS A 6 7.13 12.44 -19.95
N ASP A 7 6.62 11.30 -20.36
CA ASP A 7 7.26 10.54 -21.44
C ASP A 7 7.09 11.23 -22.80
N ALA A 8 7.69 10.67 -23.84
CA ALA A 8 7.61 11.21 -25.20
C ALA A 8 6.16 11.27 -25.73
N GLU A 9 5.27 10.42 -25.26
CA GLU A 9 3.83 10.42 -25.63
C GLU A 9 3.04 11.47 -24.83
N GLY A 10 3.64 12.03 -23.78
CA GLY A 10 2.95 12.96 -22.88
C GLY A 10 1.83 12.34 -22.04
N LYS A 11 1.80 11.00 -21.94
CA LYS A 11 0.72 10.22 -21.30
C LYS A 11 1.16 9.43 -20.07
N THR A 12 2.45 9.13 -19.94
CA THR A 12 3.00 8.50 -18.73
C THR A 12 3.66 9.56 -17.88
N GLY A 13 3.30 9.62 -16.61
CA GLY A 13 3.91 10.53 -15.64
C GLY A 13 4.92 9.83 -14.75
N ASP A 14 5.63 10.63 -13.96
CA ASP A 14 6.63 10.17 -12.98
C ASP A 14 6.01 9.50 -11.76
N GLY A 15 4.71 9.52 -11.65
CA GLY A 15 3.96 8.96 -10.55
C GLY A 15 3.11 9.99 -9.83
N VAL A 16 1.92 9.57 -9.47
CA VAL A 16 0.99 10.35 -8.65
C VAL A 16 0.18 9.42 -7.76
N GLY A 17 -0.23 9.93 -6.63
CA GLY A 17 -1.11 9.18 -5.75
C GLY A 17 -1.75 10.04 -4.68
N ILE A 18 -2.69 9.42 -4.00
CA ILE A 18 -3.46 9.98 -2.91
C ILE A 18 -3.60 8.95 -1.79
N MET A 19 -3.33 9.37 -0.58
CA MET A 19 -3.74 8.66 0.63
C MET A 19 -5.02 9.30 1.14
N VAL A 20 -6.02 8.49 1.39
CA VAL A 20 -7.33 8.90 1.90
C VAL A 20 -7.74 8.03 3.07
N GLN A 21 -8.73 8.46 3.84
CA GLN A 21 -9.33 7.60 4.84
C GLN A 21 -10.15 6.47 4.17
N ILE A 22 -10.28 5.33 4.86
CA ILE A 22 -11.18 4.27 4.44
C ILE A 22 -12.63 4.77 4.60
N SER A 23 -13.33 4.90 3.48
CA SER A 23 -14.74 5.27 3.48
C SER A 23 -15.63 4.05 3.77
N HIS A 24 -16.09 3.92 5.00
CA HIS A 24 -16.97 2.81 5.38
C HIS A 24 -18.25 2.77 4.54
N LYS A 25 -18.83 3.93 4.25
CA LYS A 25 -20.01 4.07 3.40
C LYS A 25 -19.80 3.48 1.99
N PHE A 26 -18.64 3.76 1.39
CA PHE A 26 -18.29 3.21 0.07
C PHE A 26 -18.02 1.72 0.13
N PHE A 27 -17.12 1.28 1.02
CA PHE A 27 -16.71 -0.13 1.06
C PHE A 27 -17.80 -1.07 1.53
N SER A 28 -18.69 -0.67 2.41
CA SER A 28 -19.86 -1.48 2.80
C SER A 28 -20.73 -1.84 1.60
N LYS A 29 -20.94 -0.89 0.68
CA LYS A 29 -21.72 -1.12 -0.54
C LYS A 29 -20.96 -1.99 -1.54
N GLU A 30 -19.67 -1.73 -1.75
CA GLU A 30 -18.87 -2.48 -2.73
C GLU A 30 -18.64 -3.92 -2.27
N CYS A 31 -18.36 -4.14 -0.99
CA CYS A 31 -18.18 -5.48 -0.42
C CYS A 31 -19.47 -6.31 -0.41
N ALA A 32 -20.60 -5.67 -0.12
CA ALA A 32 -21.91 -6.35 -0.17
C ALA A 32 -22.22 -6.92 -1.57
N LYS A 33 -21.81 -6.23 -2.65
CA LYS A 33 -21.94 -6.75 -4.03
C LYS A 33 -21.14 -8.04 -4.27
N LEU A 34 -20.11 -8.27 -3.48
CA LEU A 34 -19.21 -9.43 -3.57
C LEU A 34 -19.52 -10.50 -2.53
N GLY A 35 -20.57 -10.31 -1.72
CA GLY A 35 -20.89 -11.19 -0.61
C GLY A 35 -19.91 -11.12 0.55
N ILE A 36 -19.13 -10.04 0.65
CA ILE A 36 -18.21 -9.78 1.76
C ILE A 36 -18.94 -8.94 2.80
N GLU A 37 -19.13 -9.51 3.99
CA GLU A 37 -19.73 -8.82 5.12
C GLU A 37 -18.63 -8.12 5.94
N LEU A 38 -18.67 -6.79 5.99
CA LEU A 38 -17.77 -5.98 6.79
C LEU A 38 -18.34 -5.75 8.19
N GLY A 39 -17.48 -5.76 9.19
CA GLY A 39 -17.79 -5.21 10.51
C GLY A 39 -18.06 -3.70 10.47
N GLY A 40 -18.25 -3.10 11.64
CA GLY A 40 -18.40 -1.65 11.77
C GLY A 40 -17.17 -0.87 11.33
N GLU A 41 -17.29 0.44 11.27
CA GLU A 41 -16.19 1.34 10.94
C GLU A 41 -14.98 1.08 11.86
N ARG A 42 -13.79 0.94 11.25
CA ARG A 42 -12.50 0.58 11.90
C ARG A 42 -12.48 -0.80 12.58
N GLU A 43 -13.44 -1.65 12.30
CA GLU A 43 -13.43 -3.06 12.74
C GLU A 43 -12.87 -4.01 11.68
N TYR A 44 -12.49 -3.48 10.54
CA TYR A 44 -11.79 -4.19 9.48
C TYR A 44 -10.63 -3.35 8.94
N GLY A 45 -9.66 -4.03 8.39
CA GLY A 45 -8.54 -3.44 7.65
C GLY A 45 -8.67 -3.70 6.17
N ILE A 46 -8.06 -2.82 5.37
CA ILE A 46 -7.93 -2.99 3.92
C ILE A 46 -6.46 -3.00 3.55
N GLY A 47 -6.02 -4.10 2.92
CA GLY A 47 -4.74 -4.16 2.22
C GLY A 47 -4.93 -3.76 0.75
N MET A 48 -4.11 -2.84 0.23
CA MET A 48 -4.02 -2.51 -1.19
C MET A 48 -2.75 -3.14 -1.75
N PHE A 49 -2.90 -3.93 -2.82
CA PHE A 49 -1.82 -4.74 -3.37
C PHE A 49 -1.61 -4.46 -4.85
N PHE A 50 -0.34 -4.43 -5.24
CA PHE A 50 0.11 -4.61 -6.60
C PHE A 50 0.61 -6.06 -6.75
N LEU A 51 -0.14 -6.86 -7.49
CA LEU A 51 0.13 -8.28 -7.70
C LEU A 51 0.52 -8.55 -9.17
N PRO A 52 1.19 -9.67 -9.46
CA PRO A 52 1.53 -10.04 -10.83
C PRO A 52 0.32 -10.14 -11.75
N GLN A 53 0.51 -9.82 -13.03
CA GLN A 53 -0.51 -10.02 -14.06
C GLN A 53 -0.69 -11.53 -14.39
N ASP A 54 0.36 -12.32 -14.20
CA ASP A 54 0.25 -13.79 -14.31
C ASP A 54 -0.73 -14.33 -13.29
N GLU A 55 -1.72 -15.06 -13.76
CA GLU A 55 -2.83 -15.55 -12.93
C GLU A 55 -2.37 -16.55 -11.88
N LEU A 56 -1.44 -17.45 -12.22
CA LEU A 56 -0.94 -18.45 -11.28
C LEU A 56 -0.16 -17.79 -10.14
N LYS A 57 0.78 -16.90 -10.46
CA LYS A 57 1.55 -16.14 -9.48
C LYS A 57 0.64 -15.28 -8.61
N ARG A 58 -0.34 -14.61 -9.22
CA ARG A 58 -1.33 -13.80 -8.49
C ARG A 58 -2.14 -14.62 -7.50
N ASN A 59 -2.62 -15.80 -7.91
CA ASN A 59 -3.41 -16.67 -7.03
C ASN A 59 -2.54 -17.26 -5.91
N GLN A 60 -1.27 -17.57 -6.17
CA GLN A 60 -0.32 -17.99 -5.13
C GLN A 60 -0.10 -16.87 -4.11
N ALA A 61 0.10 -15.63 -4.57
CA ALA A 61 0.27 -14.46 -3.69
C ALA A 61 -0.97 -14.22 -2.83
N LYS A 62 -2.15 -14.26 -3.43
CA LYS A 62 -3.42 -14.15 -2.69
C LYS A 62 -3.55 -15.22 -1.61
N LYS A 63 -3.29 -16.47 -1.96
CA LYS A 63 -3.39 -17.60 -1.00
C LYS A 63 -2.37 -17.49 0.13
N MET A 64 -1.15 -17.03 -0.19
CA MET A 64 -0.13 -16.78 0.82
C MET A 64 -0.59 -15.72 1.84
N PHE A 65 -1.16 -14.60 1.35
CA PHE A 65 -1.65 -13.57 2.25
C PHE A 65 -2.81 -14.04 3.12
N GLU A 66 -3.75 -14.79 2.58
CA GLU A 66 -4.86 -15.41 3.35
C GLU A 66 -4.32 -16.26 4.51
N ILE A 67 -3.35 -17.15 4.21
CA ILE A 67 -2.74 -18.02 5.21
C ILE A 67 -2.03 -17.21 6.30
N ILE A 68 -1.33 -16.13 5.92
CA ILE A 68 -0.63 -15.26 6.87
C ILE A 68 -1.63 -14.55 7.78
N VAL A 69 -2.70 -13.98 7.24
CA VAL A 69 -3.75 -13.31 8.01
C VAL A 69 -4.34 -14.26 9.06
N GLU A 70 -4.64 -15.50 8.67
CA GLU A 70 -5.18 -16.53 9.57
C GLU A 70 -4.16 -16.93 10.65
N LYS A 71 -2.87 -17.11 10.27
CA LYS A 71 -1.79 -17.44 11.20
C LYS A 71 -1.53 -16.34 12.23
N GLU A 72 -1.71 -15.08 11.84
CA GLU A 72 -1.60 -13.93 12.74
C GLU A 72 -2.88 -13.72 13.58
N GLY A 73 -3.81 -14.67 13.55
CA GLY A 73 -5.02 -14.67 14.38
C GLY A 73 -6.09 -13.69 13.95
N MET A 74 -6.08 -13.30 12.68
CA MET A 74 -7.10 -12.43 12.09
C MET A 74 -8.01 -13.25 11.15
N ASN A 75 -9.17 -12.73 10.81
CA ASN A 75 -10.09 -13.39 9.88
C ASN A 75 -10.05 -12.69 8.51
N PHE A 76 -9.72 -13.48 7.48
CA PHE A 76 -9.73 -12.99 6.11
C PHE A 76 -11.18 -13.00 5.56
N LEU A 77 -11.66 -11.84 5.08
CA LEU A 77 -13.04 -11.68 4.61
C LEU A 77 -13.19 -11.89 3.10
N GLY A 78 -12.20 -11.45 2.32
CA GLY A 78 -12.28 -11.60 0.87
C GLY A 78 -11.37 -10.65 0.09
N TRP A 79 -11.30 -10.89 -1.22
CA TRP A 79 -10.60 -10.05 -2.19
C TRP A 79 -11.57 -9.25 -3.05
N ARG A 80 -11.18 -8.03 -3.36
CA ARG A 80 -11.84 -7.17 -4.36
C ARG A 80 -10.81 -6.72 -5.40
N GLU A 81 -11.12 -6.89 -6.67
CA GLU A 81 -10.37 -6.22 -7.73
C GLU A 81 -10.77 -4.75 -7.79
N VAL A 82 -9.77 -3.86 -7.82
CA VAL A 82 -10.03 -2.43 -7.90
C VAL A 82 -10.49 -2.07 -9.29
N THR A 83 -11.62 -1.39 -9.39
CA THR A 83 -12.15 -0.97 -10.69
C THR A 83 -11.30 0.15 -11.28
N THR A 84 -10.63 -0.14 -12.39
CA THR A 84 -9.70 0.76 -13.06
C THR A 84 -10.09 1.01 -14.53
N ASN A 85 -9.58 2.10 -15.09
CA ASN A 85 -9.71 2.41 -16.51
C ASN A 85 -8.32 2.49 -17.17
N PRO A 86 -7.77 1.37 -17.67
CA PRO A 86 -6.44 1.34 -18.30
C PRO A 86 -6.32 2.20 -19.57
N LYS A 87 -7.43 2.57 -20.21
CA LYS A 87 -7.43 3.36 -21.45
C LYS A 87 -6.85 4.76 -21.30
N VAL A 88 -6.78 5.27 -20.07
CA VAL A 88 -6.20 6.59 -19.77
C VAL A 88 -4.69 6.57 -19.65
N LEU A 89 -4.07 5.39 -19.58
CA LEU A 89 -2.63 5.22 -19.38
C LEU A 89 -1.84 5.42 -20.67
N GLY A 90 -0.59 5.87 -20.51
CA GLY A 90 0.41 5.78 -21.57
C GLY A 90 0.98 4.36 -21.70
N SER A 91 1.62 4.06 -22.83
CA SER A 91 2.13 2.72 -23.18
C SER A 91 3.06 2.14 -22.10
N LYS A 92 4.01 2.94 -21.59
CA LYS A 92 4.97 2.50 -20.54
C LYS A 92 4.29 2.16 -19.20
N ALA A 93 3.28 2.94 -18.82
CA ALA A 93 2.53 2.69 -17.59
C ALA A 93 1.66 1.43 -17.74
N LEU A 94 1.07 1.24 -18.91
CA LEU A 94 0.23 0.08 -19.21
C LEU A 94 1.05 -1.23 -19.26
N GLU A 95 2.23 -1.21 -19.89
CA GLU A 95 3.13 -2.38 -19.97
C GLU A 95 3.52 -2.91 -18.60
N LYS A 96 3.72 -2.02 -17.63
CA LYS A 96 4.14 -2.36 -16.26
C LYS A 96 2.99 -2.35 -15.25
N MET A 97 1.75 -2.23 -15.72
CA MET A 97 0.59 -2.17 -14.84
C MET A 97 0.44 -3.47 -14.04
N PRO A 98 0.41 -3.42 -12.71
CA PRO A 98 0.12 -4.58 -11.88
C PRO A 98 -1.38 -4.92 -11.89
N SER A 99 -1.72 -6.12 -11.43
CA SER A 99 -3.08 -6.41 -10.97
C SER A 99 -3.31 -5.72 -9.63
N ILE A 100 -4.31 -4.86 -9.54
CA ILE A 100 -4.57 -4.04 -8.34
C ILE A 100 -5.72 -4.65 -7.56
N MET A 101 -5.38 -5.17 -6.36
CA MET A 101 -6.31 -5.93 -5.54
C MET A 101 -6.43 -5.33 -4.14
N GLN A 102 -7.59 -5.46 -3.54
CA GLN A 102 -7.86 -5.13 -2.14
C GLN A 102 -8.20 -6.40 -1.35
N ALA A 103 -7.56 -6.56 -0.19
CA ALA A 103 -7.86 -7.59 0.78
C ALA A 103 -8.61 -7.00 1.96
N PHE A 104 -9.66 -7.64 2.40
CA PHE A 104 -10.44 -7.23 3.58
C PHE A 104 -10.18 -8.19 4.73
N ILE A 105 -9.85 -7.64 5.90
CA ILE A 105 -9.42 -8.38 7.08
C ILE A 105 -10.26 -7.91 8.26
N GLN A 106 -10.95 -8.82 8.94
CA GLN A 106 -11.72 -8.52 10.14
C GLN A 106 -10.80 -8.39 11.35
N LYS A 107 -11.05 -7.39 12.16
CA LYS A 107 -10.40 -7.22 13.47
C LYS A 107 -10.79 -8.39 14.40
N PRO A 108 -9.83 -9.03 15.09
CA PRO A 108 -10.15 -9.98 16.15
C PRO A 108 -10.94 -9.31 17.30
N GLU A 109 -11.77 -10.08 17.99
CA GLU A 109 -12.61 -9.55 19.08
C GLU A 109 -11.78 -9.06 20.28
N ASP A 110 -10.67 -9.74 20.57
CA ASP A 110 -9.75 -9.46 21.67
C ASP A 110 -8.74 -8.33 21.38
N VAL A 111 -8.79 -7.72 20.19
CA VAL A 111 -7.89 -6.65 19.77
C VAL A 111 -8.65 -5.32 19.72
N GLU A 112 -8.08 -4.28 20.31
CA GLU A 112 -8.67 -2.94 20.29
C GLU A 112 -8.60 -2.30 18.90
N LYS A 113 -9.59 -1.43 18.61
CA LYS A 113 -9.59 -0.62 17.38
C LYS A 113 -8.42 0.37 17.40
N GLY A 114 -7.92 0.71 16.22
CA GLY A 114 -6.87 1.70 16.07
C GLY A 114 -5.48 1.08 16.01
N LEU A 115 -4.54 1.55 16.83
CA LEU A 115 -3.14 1.16 16.71
C LEU A 115 -2.88 -0.33 16.96
N ASP A 116 -3.62 -0.96 17.87
CA ASP A 116 -3.40 -2.37 18.18
C ASP A 116 -3.77 -3.26 17.00
N PHE A 117 -4.88 -2.96 16.35
CA PHE A 117 -5.25 -3.64 15.11
C PHE A 117 -4.30 -3.30 13.95
N ASP A 118 -3.93 -2.04 13.79
CA ASP A 118 -2.97 -1.64 12.74
C ASP A 118 -1.60 -2.31 12.92
N ARG A 119 -1.13 -2.57 14.17
CA ARG A 119 0.08 -3.35 14.44
C ARG A 119 -0.02 -4.79 13.94
N LYS A 120 -1.16 -5.44 14.14
CA LYS A 120 -1.38 -6.79 13.58
C LYS A 120 -1.38 -6.79 12.06
N LEU A 121 -2.03 -5.80 11.44
CA LEU A 121 -2.00 -5.63 10.00
C LEU A 121 -0.57 -5.36 9.48
N TYR A 122 0.22 -4.58 10.20
CA TYR A 122 1.63 -4.33 9.93
C TYR A 122 2.45 -5.61 9.95
N ILE A 123 2.32 -6.44 11.00
CA ILE A 123 3.01 -7.72 11.09
C ILE A 123 2.64 -8.62 9.90
N ALA A 124 1.34 -8.80 9.62
CA ALA A 124 0.90 -9.63 8.50
C ALA A 124 1.47 -9.14 7.16
N ARG A 125 1.51 -7.83 6.94
CA ARG A 125 2.13 -7.22 5.76
C ARG A 125 3.61 -7.53 5.68
N ARG A 126 4.37 -7.34 6.77
CA ARG A 126 5.83 -7.59 6.78
C ARG A 126 6.15 -9.06 6.53
N VAL A 127 5.42 -9.97 7.15
CA VAL A 127 5.56 -11.41 6.89
C VAL A 127 5.27 -11.74 5.43
N PHE A 128 4.23 -11.14 4.84
CA PHE A 128 3.91 -11.34 3.42
C PHE A 128 4.99 -10.81 2.49
N GLU A 129 5.49 -9.60 2.71
CA GLU A 129 6.55 -8.98 1.91
C GLU A 129 7.87 -9.80 1.91
N GLN A 130 8.11 -10.56 2.99
CA GLN A 130 9.27 -11.46 3.11
C GLN A 130 9.02 -12.86 2.53
N SER A 131 7.76 -13.23 2.31
CA SER A 131 7.37 -14.59 1.93
C SER A 131 7.23 -14.80 0.43
N ILE A 132 7.05 -13.74 -0.34
CA ILE A 132 6.78 -13.83 -1.77
C ILE A 132 7.36 -12.63 -2.53
N GLU A 133 7.95 -12.94 -3.67
CA GLU A 133 8.52 -11.96 -4.60
C GLU A 133 7.49 -11.46 -5.62
N ASP A 134 7.86 -10.47 -6.42
CA ASP A 134 7.04 -9.86 -7.49
C ASP A 134 5.71 -9.26 -6.97
N THR A 135 5.63 -8.92 -5.70
CA THR A 135 4.45 -8.29 -5.09
C THR A 135 4.81 -7.00 -4.37
N TYR A 136 3.85 -6.11 -4.21
CA TYR A 136 4.03 -4.89 -3.44
C TYR A 136 2.76 -4.55 -2.65
N VAL A 137 2.89 -4.35 -1.35
CA VAL A 137 1.79 -3.89 -0.51
C VAL A 137 1.80 -2.38 -0.44
N VAL A 138 0.88 -1.75 -1.14
CA VAL A 138 0.75 -0.29 -1.24
C VAL A 138 0.40 0.32 0.12
N SER A 139 -0.58 -0.28 0.79
CA SER A 139 -1.01 0.06 2.15
C SER A 139 -1.72 -1.12 2.80
N CYS A 140 -1.69 -1.21 4.13
CA CYS A 140 -2.47 -2.18 4.89
C CYS A 140 -2.81 -1.55 6.24
N SER A 141 -4.04 -1.07 6.40
CA SER A 141 -4.45 -0.28 7.57
C SER A 141 -5.95 -0.40 7.80
N SER A 142 -6.38 -0.12 9.03
CA SER A 142 -7.79 0.05 9.39
C SER A 142 -8.30 1.50 9.23
N ARG A 143 -7.42 2.43 8.85
CA ARG A 143 -7.70 3.87 8.83
C ARG A 143 -7.54 4.52 7.48
N THR A 144 -6.50 4.16 6.74
CA THR A 144 -6.10 4.83 5.50
C THR A 144 -5.90 3.85 4.36
N LEU A 145 -6.07 4.35 3.15
CA LEU A 145 -5.89 3.61 1.91
C LEU A 145 -5.16 4.48 0.90
N ILE A 146 -4.26 3.88 0.11
CA ILE A 146 -3.46 4.60 -0.87
C ILE A 146 -3.82 4.14 -2.27
N TYR A 147 -4.16 5.10 -3.12
CA TYR A 147 -4.30 4.95 -4.57
C TYR A 147 -3.13 5.65 -5.24
N LYS A 148 -2.29 4.92 -5.97
CA LYS A 148 -1.11 5.48 -6.64
C LYS A 148 -0.72 4.71 -7.88
N GLY A 149 0.13 5.32 -8.72
CA GLY A 149 0.65 4.66 -9.90
C GLY A 149 1.41 5.60 -10.83
N MET A 150 1.81 5.09 -11.99
CA MET A 150 2.55 5.82 -13.01
C MET A 150 1.63 6.71 -13.85
N PHE A 151 1.02 7.71 -13.24
CA PHE A 151 0.05 8.61 -13.90
C PHE A 151 0.57 10.03 -14.02
N LEU A 152 -0.12 10.80 -14.87
CA LEU A 152 -0.22 12.26 -14.75
C LEU A 152 -1.32 12.61 -13.74
N VAL A 153 -1.19 13.79 -13.11
CA VAL A 153 -2.14 14.25 -12.07
C VAL A 153 -3.61 14.11 -12.50
N GLY A 154 -3.93 14.53 -13.73
CA GLY A 154 -5.30 14.47 -14.26
C GLY A 154 -5.81 13.06 -14.53
N GLN A 155 -4.95 12.04 -14.53
CA GLN A 155 -5.34 10.65 -14.82
C GLN A 155 -5.75 9.87 -13.57
N LEU A 156 -5.28 10.24 -12.37
CA LEU A 156 -5.49 9.49 -11.13
C LEU A 156 -6.97 9.15 -10.89
N ARG A 157 -7.83 10.17 -10.92
CA ARG A 157 -9.27 10.00 -10.70
C ARG A 157 -9.96 9.28 -11.88
N SER A 158 -9.49 9.49 -13.10
CA SER A 158 -10.04 8.84 -14.29
C SER A 158 -9.64 7.37 -14.37
N PHE A 159 -8.51 6.99 -13.77
CA PHE A 159 -8.03 5.63 -13.69
C PHE A 159 -8.72 4.85 -12.57
N PHE A 160 -8.68 5.34 -11.32
CA PHE A 160 -9.34 4.72 -10.18
C PHE A 160 -10.80 5.16 -10.09
N GLN A 161 -11.72 4.30 -10.49
CA GLN A 161 -13.15 4.63 -10.51
C GLN A 161 -13.73 4.78 -9.09
N ASP A 162 -13.15 4.13 -8.11
CA ASP A 162 -13.51 4.30 -6.70
C ASP A 162 -13.52 5.77 -6.27
N LEU A 163 -12.51 6.54 -6.73
CA LEU A 163 -12.36 7.97 -6.41
C LEU A 163 -13.39 8.88 -7.11
N GLN A 164 -14.21 8.31 -7.99
CA GLN A 164 -15.31 9.04 -8.66
C GLN A 164 -16.65 8.85 -7.92
N SER A 165 -16.73 7.86 -7.04
CA SER A 165 -17.96 7.56 -6.33
C SER A 165 -18.35 8.69 -5.36
N PRO A 166 -19.62 9.15 -5.40
CA PRO A 166 -20.13 10.12 -4.43
C PRO A 166 -20.20 9.56 -3.00
N ASP A 167 -20.12 8.25 -2.83
CA ASP A 167 -20.10 7.59 -1.53
C ASP A 167 -18.68 7.53 -0.92
N TYR A 168 -17.63 7.86 -1.71
CA TYR A 168 -16.27 7.87 -1.19
C TYR A 168 -16.00 9.18 -0.44
N GLU A 169 -16.07 9.13 0.88
CA GLU A 169 -15.89 10.25 1.79
C GLU A 169 -14.52 10.15 2.49
N SER A 170 -13.80 11.26 2.59
CA SER A 170 -12.55 11.38 3.35
C SER A 170 -12.40 12.81 3.85
N ALA A 171 -12.12 12.98 5.14
CA ALA A 171 -11.87 14.29 5.74
C ALA A 171 -10.44 14.78 5.47
N ILE A 172 -9.51 13.88 5.18
CA ILE A 172 -8.09 14.18 4.96
C ILE A 172 -7.62 13.48 3.70
N ALA A 173 -6.79 14.17 2.93
CA ALA A 173 -6.09 13.60 1.78
C ALA A 173 -4.64 14.08 1.76
N LEU A 174 -3.69 13.13 1.65
CA LEU A 174 -2.29 13.40 1.34
C LEU A 174 -2.06 13.10 -0.13
N VAL A 175 -1.61 14.11 -0.88
CA VAL A 175 -1.44 14.01 -2.33
C VAL A 175 -0.01 14.33 -2.72
N HIS A 176 0.55 13.54 -3.63
CA HIS A 176 1.85 13.82 -4.23
C HIS A 176 1.83 13.51 -5.72
N SER A 177 2.44 14.39 -6.51
CA SER A 177 2.40 14.32 -7.98
C SER A 177 3.74 14.01 -8.63
N ARG A 178 4.72 13.58 -7.84
CA ARG A 178 6.06 13.25 -8.30
C ARG A 178 6.68 12.18 -7.42
N PHE A 179 7.60 11.38 -7.95
CA PHE A 179 8.48 10.53 -7.15
C PHE A 179 9.92 11.11 -7.15
N SER A 180 10.84 10.46 -6.41
CA SER A 180 12.22 10.90 -6.29
C SER A 180 12.91 11.09 -7.64
N THR A 181 13.66 12.18 -7.78
CA THR A 181 14.37 12.58 -9.02
C THR A 181 15.47 11.60 -9.47
N ASN A 182 15.97 10.76 -8.59
CA ASN A 182 17.15 9.92 -8.82
C ASN A 182 16.82 8.43 -9.05
N THR A 183 15.55 8.07 -9.25
CA THR A 183 15.13 6.68 -9.44
C THR A 183 14.29 6.51 -10.69
N MET A 184 14.40 5.34 -11.35
CA MET A 184 13.53 4.99 -12.47
C MET A 184 12.08 4.92 -12.01
N PRO A 185 11.12 5.50 -12.77
CA PRO A 185 9.70 5.43 -12.45
C PRO A 185 9.20 3.99 -12.37
N SER A 186 8.43 3.70 -11.33
CA SER A 186 7.70 2.45 -11.22
C SER A 186 6.38 2.66 -10.46
N TRP A 187 5.47 1.72 -10.58
CA TRP A 187 4.19 1.77 -9.87
C TRP A 187 4.37 1.84 -8.35
N GLU A 188 5.31 1.08 -7.81
CA GLU A 188 5.59 0.97 -6.39
C GLU A 188 6.21 2.25 -5.82
N ARG A 189 7.05 2.91 -6.62
CA ARG A 189 7.79 4.11 -6.20
C ARG A 189 6.97 5.39 -6.24
N ALA A 190 5.79 5.39 -6.85
CA ALA A 190 4.88 6.51 -6.77
C ALA A 190 4.53 6.82 -5.31
N HIS A 191 4.41 8.11 -4.98
CA HIS A 191 3.95 8.57 -3.66
C HIS A 191 2.42 8.73 -3.62
N PRO A 192 1.79 8.74 -2.45
CA PRO A 192 2.37 8.61 -1.11
C PRO A 192 2.93 7.22 -0.79
N TYR A 193 3.84 7.17 0.19
CA TYR A 193 4.09 5.97 0.97
C TYR A 193 3.08 5.87 2.11
N ARG A 194 3.28 4.95 3.07
CA ARG A 194 2.27 4.63 4.09
C ARG A 194 2.12 5.71 5.15
N PHE A 195 3.21 6.43 5.45
CA PHE A 195 3.26 7.46 6.48
C PHE A 195 3.72 8.81 5.95
N LEU A 196 4.37 8.87 4.77
CA LEU A 196 4.95 10.10 4.29
C LEU A 196 4.69 10.41 2.81
N VAL A 197 4.78 11.69 2.52
CA VAL A 197 4.96 12.26 1.19
C VAL A 197 6.26 13.08 1.20
N HIS A 198 7.19 12.80 0.28
CA HIS A 198 8.48 13.47 0.21
C HIS A 198 9.02 13.45 -1.21
N ASN A 199 9.74 14.50 -1.60
CA ASN A 199 10.30 14.60 -2.96
C ASN A 199 11.45 13.61 -3.25
N GLY A 200 11.89 12.82 -2.29
CA GLY A 200 13.13 12.05 -2.34
C GLY A 200 14.33 12.94 -1.93
N GLU A 201 15.51 12.70 -2.37
CA GLU A 201 16.70 13.49 -2.04
C GLU A 201 16.94 13.62 -0.53
N ILE A 202 17.06 12.47 0.14
CA ILE A 202 17.39 12.43 1.56
C ILE A 202 18.88 12.24 1.71
N ASN A 203 19.56 13.31 2.13
CA ASN A 203 20.99 13.26 2.39
C ASN A 203 21.31 12.23 3.48
N THR A 204 22.41 11.50 3.29
CA THR A 204 22.89 10.52 4.26
C THR A 204 21.94 9.31 4.49
N ILE A 205 20.97 9.07 3.63
CA ILE A 205 20.01 7.95 3.80
C ILE A 205 20.72 6.61 3.97
N LYS A 206 21.79 6.34 3.21
CA LYS A 206 22.57 5.10 3.31
C LYS A 206 23.17 4.91 4.71
N GLY A 207 23.84 5.92 5.25
CA GLY A 207 24.40 5.84 6.59
C GLY A 207 23.33 5.74 7.69
N ASN A 208 22.14 6.31 7.48
CA ASN A 208 21.02 6.16 8.40
C ASN A 208 20.41 4.75 8.32
N ALA A 209 20.30 4.17 7.12
CA ALA A 209 19.88 2.78 6.93
C ALA A 209 20.84 1.80 7.61
N ASP A 210 22.16 2.01 7.46
CA ASP A 210 23.18 1.19 8.12
C ASP A 210 23.08 1.30 9.65
N LYS A 211 22.83 2.50 10.19
CA LYS A 211 22.60 2.69 11.63
C LYS A 211 21.32 2.01 12.11
N MET A 212 20.25 2.03 11.32
CA MET A 212 19.03 1.34 11.67
C MET A 212 19.24 -0.16 11.71
N LEU A 213 19.93 -0.72 10.72
CA LEU A 213 20.32 -2.14 10.70
C LEU A 213 21.13 -2.53 11.94
N ALA A 214 22.11 -1.70 12.33
CA ALA A 214 22.90 -1.94 13.55
C ALA A 214 22.06 -1.88 14.84
N ARG A 215 20.97 -1.11 14.85
CA ARG A 215 20.06 -1.03 15.99
C ARG A 215 19.10 -2.23 16.09
N GLU A 216 18.85 -2.94 15.01
CA GLU A 216 17.87 -4.04 14.98
C GLU A 216 18.20 -5.14 16.00
N GLU A 217 19.48 -5.34 16.35
CA GLU A 217 19.90 -6.29 17.37
C GLU A 217 19.46 -5.90 18.80
N THR A 218 19.21 -4.63 19.05
CA THR A 218 18.94 -4.07 20.39
C THR A 218 17.60 -3.36 20.52
N VAL A 219 16.88 -3.20 19.40
CA VAL A 219 15.55 -2.56 19.43
C VAL A 219 14.53 -3.52 20.02
N GLU A 220 13.84 -3.03 21.02
CA GLU A 220 12.69 -3.70 21.62
C GLU A 220 11.45 -2.82 21.54
N SER A 221 10.29 -3.43 21.46
CA SER A 221 9.01 -2.75 21.51
C SER A 221 8.07 -3.45 22.49
N GLU A 222 7.54 -2.70 23.43
CA GLU A 222 6.52 -3.24 24.36
C GLU A 222 5.25 -3.68 23.63
N HIS A 223 4.98 -3.09 22.45
CA HIS A 223 3.80 -3.37 21.66
C HIS A 223 3.97 -4.56 20.70
N LEU A 224 5.20 -5.03 20.49
CA LEU A 224 5.54 -6.13 19.59
C LEU A 224 6.28 -7.26 20.32
N LYS A 225 6.01 -7.43 21.61
CA LYS A 225 6.65 -8.47 22.46
C LYS A 225 6.52 -9.85 21.83
N GLY A 226 7.69 -10.48 21.60
CA GLY A 226 7.77 -11.82 20.99
C GLY A 226 7.58 -11.88 19.49
N GLU A 227 7.11 -10.82 18.86
CA GLU A 227 6.81 -10.79 17.41
C GLU A 227 7.76 -9.88 16.60
N PHE A 228 8.65 -9.16 17.28
CA PHE A 228 9.54 -8.19 16.64
C PHE A 228 10.39 -8.80 15.51
N HIS A 229 10.80 -10.05 15.65
CA HIS A 229 11.56 -10.77 14.64
C HIS A 229 10.82 -10.92 13.30
N LYS A 230 9.48 -10.87 13.29
CA LYS A 230 8.65 -10.99 12.08
C LYS A 230 8.73 -9.76 11.17
N ILE A 231 9.11 -8.61 11.72
CA ILE A 231 9.17 -7.35 10.97
C ILE A 231 10.57 -7.01 10.46
N LEU A 232 11.59 -7.78 10.89
CA LEU A 232 12.97 -7.55 10.48
C LEU A 232 13.25 -8.10 9.06
N PRO A 233 14.13 -7.47 8.29
CA PRO A 233 14.72 -6.15 8.57
C PRO A 233 13.68 -5.04 8.47
N VAL A 234 13.81 -3.99 9.29
CA VAL A 234 12.90 -2.84 9.25
C VAL A 234 12.96 -2.16 7.90
N ILE A 235 14.17 -1.93 7.39
CA ILE A 235 14.40 -1.20 6.15
C ILE A 235 14.52 -2.15 4.96
N SER A 236 13.75 -1.89 3.91
CA SER A 236 13.92 -2.50 2.60
C SER A 236 15.04 -1.81 1.83
N ALA A 237 16.24 -2.41 1.81
CA ALA A 237 17.44 -1.82 1.19
C ALA A 237 17.33 -1.56 -0.31
N SER A 238 16.41 -2.23 -1.01
CA SER A 238 16.11 -2.00 -2.44
C SER A 238 15.15 -0.83 -2.69
N GLY A 239 14.60 -0.25 -1.62
CA GLY A 239 13.68 0.88 -1.69
C GLY A 239 14.34 2.20 -2.12
N SER A 240 13.52 3.18 -2.49
CA SER A 240 13.98 4.57 -2.66
C SER A 240 14.28 5.20 -1.28
N ASP A 241 14.97 6.35 -1.27
CA ASP A 241 15.25 7.11 -0.04
C ASP A 241 13.97 7.32 0.79
N SER A 242 12.91 7.76 0.13
CA SER A 242 11.61 7.97 0.79
C SER A 242 10.99 6.66 1.30
N ALA A 243 11.16 5.54 0.59
CA ALA A 243 10.68 4.24 1.04
C ALA A 243 11.43 3.76 2.30
N MET A 244 12.75 3.94 2.35
CA MET A 244 13.54 3.60 3.53
C MET A 244 13.17 4.47 4.76
N LEU A 245 12.90 5.77 4.53
CA LEU A 245 12.41 6.63 5.60
C LEU A 245 11.02 6.23 6.05
N ASP A 246 10.11 5.90 5.13
CA ASP A 246 8.76 5.41 5.43
C ASP A 246 8.79 4.16 6.30
N ASN A 247 9.67 3.19 5.97
CA ASN A 247 9.86 1.99 6.79
C ASN A 247 10.29 2.28 8.24
N THR A 248 11.01 3.39 8.46
CA THR A 248 11.44 3.79 9.81
C THR A 248 10.31 4.43 10.61
N LEU A 249 9.30 4.98 9.96
CA LEU A 249 8.15 5.65 10.58
C LEU A 249 7.02 4.67 10.92
N GLU A 250 7.03 3.48 10.36
CA GLU A 250 6.07 2.42 10.62
C GLU A 250 6.31 1.76 11.98
#